data_bb9ea97cbd176bbdf1b16828d4211495
#
_entry.id   bb9ea97cbd176bbdf1b16828d4211495
#
_cell.length_a   1.000
_cell.length_b   1.000
_cell.length_c   1.000
_cell.angle_alpha   90.00
_cell.angle_beta   90.00
_cell.angle_gamma   90.00
#
_symmetry.space_group_name_H-M   'P 1'
#
loop_
_entity.id
_entity.type
_entity.pdbx_description
1 polymer ?
#
loop_
_entity_poly.entity_id
_entity_poly.type
_entity_poly.pdbx_seq_one_letter_code
_entity_poly.pdbx_strand_id
1 'polypeptide(L)'
;MDISFQKIISILLKGFGSQKMEEIGFLPFLLIMLLSLLSAMLVSYLYLKFYKNRATGSQIHRAFPLLGVAITAIFICIQFSLPLSLGLLGALSIVRFRTPIKEPEEIGFIMVVVATSICCAVFNILFLGIVLLVTYIGLLILQRGPRFLKGRINDGMLIITVPADDYTAKAGNIFNYLKQSIPLGKIESITENQDNTVISYSFNTIEDDMILKIKQELLSISNQISSNFFFNRIGDI
;
A
#
# COMPACT_ATOMS: atom_id res chain seq x y z
N MET A 1 -27.51 7.05 -38.76
CA MET A 1 -26.97 7.21 -37.38
C MET A 1 -25.52 6.79 -37.41
N ASP A 2 -24.73 7.45 -38.26
CA ASP A 2 -23.29 7.18 -38.41
C ASP A 2 -22.48 8.30 -37.77
N ILE A 3 -22.32 8.18 -36.47
CA ILE A 3 -21.29 8.95 -35.79
C ILE A 3 -19.99 8.28 -36.22
N SER A 4 -19.32 8.86 -37.22
CA SER A 4 -18.08 8.35 -37.76
C SER A 4 -17.11 8.08 -36.61
N PHE A 5 -16.53 6.90 -36.55
CA PHE A 5 -15.53 6.48 -35.56
C PHE A 5 -14.41 7.53 -35.38
N GLN A 6 -14.05 8.23 -36.45
CA GLN A 6 -13.13 9.37 -36.42
C GLN A 6 -13.62 10.54 -35.57
N LYS A 7 -14.94 10.81 -35.51
CA LYS A 7 -15.50 11.88 -34.68
C LYS A 7 -15.40 11.54 -33.19
N ILE A 8 -15.60 10.26 -32.84
CA ILE A 8 -15.41 9.77 -31.48
C ILE A 8 -13.93 9.90 -31.06
N ILE A 9 -13.00 9.48 -31.92
CA ILE A 9 -11.57 9.59 -31.65
C ILE A 9 -11.13 11.06 -31.52
N SER A 10 -11.63 11.95 -32.37
CA SER A 10 -11.29 13.38 -32.27
C SER A 10 -11.81 14.04 -31.00
N ILE A 11 -12.98 13.62 -30.51
CA ILE A 11 -13.55 14.07 -29.23
C ILE A 11 -12.68 13.56 -28.06
N LEU A 12 -12.27 12.29 -28.09
CA LEU A 12 -11.43 11.68 -27.06
C LEU A 12 -10.01 12.28 -27.01
N LEU A 13 -9.47 12.72 -28.15
CA LEU A 13 -8.13 13.31 -28.24
C LEU A 13 -8.09 14.81 -27.94
N LYS A 14 -9.17 15.57 -28.24
CA LYS A 14 -9.19 17.04 -28.07
C LYS A 14 -9.60 17.53 -26.70
N GLY A 15 -10.19 16.63 -25.87
CA GLY A 15 -10.75 17.03 -24.56
C GLY A 15 -12.01 17.89 -24.68
N PHE A 16 -12.85 17.85 -23.66
CA PHE A 16 -14.14 18.55 -23.63
C PHE A 16 -14.00 19.95 -23.03
N GLY A 17 -13.47 20.89 -23.77
CA GLY A 17 -13.26 22.26 -23.24
C GLY A 17 -14.51 23.15 -23.13
N SER A 18 -15.66 22.82 -23.77
CA SER A 18 -16.78 23.75 -23.83
C SER A 18 -18.13 23.20 -24.34
N GLN A 19 -18.35 21.89 -24.35
CA GLN A 19 -19.62 21.33 -24.83
C GLN A 19 -20.60 21.10 -23.68
N LYS A 20 -21.90 21.45 -23.93
CA LYS A 20 -22.97 21.18 -22.98
C LYS A 20 -23.30 19.70 -22.95
N MET A 21 -23.75 19.20 -21.79
CA MET A 21 -24.06 17.78 -21.54
C MET A 21 -25.08 17.19 -22.56
N GLU A 22 -25.98 18.01 -23.11
CA GLU A 22 -27.00 17.61 -24.09
C GLU A 22 -26.41 17.22 -25.45
N GLU A 23 -25.18 17.67 -25.76
CA GLU A 23 -24.52 17.38 -27.03
C GLU A 23 -23.64 16.10 -26.95
N ILE A 24 -23.41 15.59 -25.74
CA ILE A 24 -22.60 14.38 -25.52
C ILE A 24 -23.52 13.18 -25.67
N GLY A 25 -23.36 12.41 -26.73
CA GLY A 25 -24.06 11.14 -26.89
C GLY A 25 -23.77 10.14 -25.75
N PHE A 26 -24.73 9.30 -25.46
CA PHE A 26 -24.59 8.23 -24.43
C PHE A 26 -23.33 7.36 -24.61
N LEU A 27 -22.93 7.06 -25.83
CA LEU A 27 -21.82 6.18 -26.17
C LEU A 27 -20.45 6.71 -25.70
N PRO A 28 -20.04 7.98 -25.94
CA PRO A 28 -18.80 8.53 -25.41
C PRO A 28 -18.74 8.51 -23.88
N PHE A 29 -19.87 8.79 -23.22
CA PHE A 29 -19.97 8.77 -21.78
C PHE A 29 -19.70 7.37 -21.22
N LEU A 30 -20.34 6.35 -21.79
CA LEU A 30 -20.14 4.95 -21.40
C LEU A 30 -18.70 4.51 -21.63
N LEU A 31 -18.08 4.90 -22.77
CA LEU A 31 -16.68 4.58 -23.06
C LEU A 31 -15.72 5.14 -22.04
N ILE A 32 -15.96 6.37 -21.55
CA ILE A 32 -15.12 6.99 -20.52
C ILE A 32 -15.28 6.31 -19.18
N MET A 33 -16.48 5.94 -18.81
CA MET A 33 -16.71 5.19 -17.58
C MET A 33 -16.00 3.82 -17.62
N LEU A 34 -16.04 3.14 -18.77
CA LEU A 34 -15.30 1.90 -18.99
C LEU A 34 -13.78 2.13 -18.95
N LEU A 35 -13.30 3.20 -19.57
CA LEU A 35 -11.87 3.55 -19.53
C LEU A 35 -11.40 3.85 -18.10
N SER A 36 -12.21 4.55 -17.32
CA SER A 36 -11.93 4.82 -15.90
C SER A 36 -11.88 3.50 -15.09
N LEU A 37 -12.84 2.61 -15.31
CA LEU A 37 -12.82 1.28 -14.68
C LEU A 37 -11.53 0.53 -15.02
N LEU A 38 -11.16 0.48 -16.32
CA LEU A 38 -9.94 -0.21 -16.76
C LEU A 38 -8.66 0.41 -16.18
N SER A 39 -8.57 1.75 -16.15
CA SER A 39 -7.42 2.45 -15.54
C SER A 39 -7.30 2.14 -14.05
N ALA A 40 -8.40 2.14 -13.31
CA ALA A 40 -8.42 1.80 -11.89
C ALA A 40 -8.09 0.31 -11.63
N MET A 41 -8.54 -0.60 -12.50
CA MET A 41 -8.14 -2.01 -12.46
C MET A 41 -6.64 -2.18 -12.72
N LEU A 42 -6.07 -1.40 -13.64
CA LEU A 42 -4.64 -1.41 -13.91
C LEU A 42 -3.84 -0.93 -12.69
N VAL A 43 -4.30 0.14 -12.03
CA VAL A 43 -3.68 0.61 -10.77
C VAL A 43 -3.80 -0.45 -9.67
N SER A 44 -4.95 -1.13 -9.56
CA SER A 44 -5.14 -2.27 -8.64
C SER A 44 -4.15 -3.41 -8.93
N TYR A 45 -3.94 -3.74 -10.19
CA TYR A 45 -2.94 -4.74 -10.60
C TYR A 45 -1.51 -4.30 -10.25
N LEU A 46 -1.17 -3.02 -10.49
CA LEU A 46 0.14 -2.47 -10.10
C LEU A 46 0.35 -2.55 -8.58
N TYR A 47 -0.67 -2.23 -7.78
CA TYR A 47 -0.62 -2.39 -6.33
C TYR A 47 -0.30 -3.84 -5.94
N LEU A 48 -1.02 -4.81 -6.49
CA LEU A 48 -0.77 -6.23 -6.21
C LEU A 48 0.64 -6.65 -6.61
N LYS A 49 1.11 -6.24 -7.78
CA LYS A 49 2.42 -6.62 -8.31
C LYS A 49 3.59 -6.05 -7.51
N PHE A 50 3.48 -4.78 -7.10
CA PHE A 50 4.60 -4.06 -6.49
C PHE A 50 4.51 -4.00 -4.95
N TYR A 51 3.32 -4.16 -4.38
CA TYR A 51 3.08 -3.87 -2.97
C TYR A 51 2.50 -5.05 -2.17
N LYS A 52 1.91 -6.09 -2.80
CA LYS A 52 1.26 -7.21 -2.10
C LYS A 52 2.12 -7.83 -0.99
N ASN A 53 3.41 -8.00 -1.24
CA ASN A 53 4.35 -8.60 -0.28
C ASN A 53 4.71 -7.68 0.91
N ARG A 54 4.27 -6.42 0.90
CA ARG A 54 4.52 -5.43 1.94
C ARG A 54 3.26 -5.04 2.71
N ALA A 55 2.10 -5.32 2.13
CA ALA A 55 0.81 -4.95 2.73
C ALA A 55 0.54 -5.83 3.95
N THR A 56 0.21 -5.19 5.07
CA THR A 56 -0.18 -5.83 6.35
C THR A 56 -1.60 -6.47 6.27
N GLY A 57 -1.91 -7.21 5.19
CA GLY A 57 -3.22 -7.84 4.99
C GLY A 57 -4.33 -6.91 4.52
N SER A 58 -4.02 -5.67 4.16
CA SER A 58 -5.02 -4.74 3.62
C SER A 58 -5.47 -5.16 2.22
N GLN A 59 -6.78 -5.17 2.01
CA GLN A 59 -7.42 -5.51 0.72
C GLN A 59 -7.95 -4.27 -0.01
N ILE A 60 -7.34 -3.11 0.20
CA ILE A 60 -7.81 -1.83 -0.31
C ILE A 60 -7.89 -1.79 -1.85
N HIS A 61 -7.03 -2.56 -2.54
CA HIS A 61 -7.01 -2.67 -4.00
C HIS A 61 -8.35 -3.10 -4.60
N ARG A 62 -9.20 -3.81 -3.82
CA ARG A 62 -10.55 -4.22 -4.26
C ARG A 62 -11.51 -3.03 -4.39
N ALA A 63 -11.25 -1.94 -3.66
CA ALA A 63 -12.06 -0.73 -3.73
C ALA A 63 -11.66 0.18 -4.92
N PHE A 64 -10.46 0.04 -5.49
CA PHE A 64 -9.96 0.92 -6.54
C PHE A 64 -10.86 1.01 -7.78
N PRO A 65 -11.39 -0.10 -8.35
CA PRO A 65 -12.28 -0.01 -9.50
C PRO A 65 -13.57 0.78 -9.22
N LEU A 66 -14.18 0.56 -8.05
CA LEU A 66 -15.38 1.30 -7.65
C LEU A 66 -15.06 2.77 -7.38
N LEU A 67 -13.94 3.05 -6.72
CA LEU A 67 -13.48 4.40 -6.45
C LEU A 67 -13.22 5.17 -7.75
N GLY A 68 -12.58 4.54 -8.73
CA GLY A 68 -12.30 5.13 -10.03
C GLY A 68 -13.57 5.56 -10.76
N VAL A 69 -14.54 4.67 -10.89
CA VAL A 69 -15.83 4.95 -11.52
C VAL A 69 -16.59 6.05 -10.78
N ALA A 70 -16.65 5.97 -9.44
CA ALA A 70 -17.35 6.96 -8.62
C ALA A 70 -16.75 8.36 -8.77
N ILE A 71 -15.42 8.48 -8.70
CA ILE A 71 -14.73 9.78 -8.86
C ILE A 71 -14.94 10.35 -10.26
N THR A 72 -14.83 9.52 -11.30
CA THR A 72 -15.06 9.97 -12.67
C THR A 72 -16.50 10.50 -12.83
N ALA A 73 -17.50 9.77 -12.34
CA ALA A 73 -18.89 10.21 -12.38
C ALA A 73 -19.10 11.53 -11.65
N ILE A 74 -18.55 11.66 -10.43
CA ILE A 74 -18.64 12.89 -9.62
C ILE A 74 -18.01 14.06 -10.36
N PHE A 75 -16.81 13.91 -10.91
CA PHE A 75 -16.12 14.99 -11.62
C PHE A 75 -16.82 15.39 -12.92
N ILE A 76 -17.41 14.45 -13.64
CA ILE A 76 -18.23 14.77 -14.80
C ILE A 76 -19.46 15.60 -14.37
N CYS A 77 -20.16 15.21 -13.30
CA CYS A 77 -21.29 15.98 -12.77
C CYS A 77 -20.88 17.40 -12.33
N ILE A 78 -19.72 17.56 -11.69
CA ILE A 78 -19.18 18.86 -11.26
C ILE A 78 -18.94 19.79 -12.46
N GLN A 79 -18.46 19.29 -13.59
CA GLN A 79 -18.17 20.10 -14.78
C GLN A 79 -19.43 20.74 -15.37
N PHE A 80 -20.59 20.13 -15.18
CA PHE A 80 -21.83 20.61 -15.76
C PHE A 80 -22.63 21.56 -14.87
N SER A 81 -22.34 21.64 -13.57
CA SER A 81 -23.12 22.45 -12.63
C SER A 81 -22.28 23.00 -11.49
N LEU A 82 -22.03 24.31 -11.51
CA LEU A 82 -21.35 25.00 -10.41
C LEU A 82 -22.09 24.88 -9.06
N PRO A 83 -23.42 25.00 -8.98
CA PRO A 83 -24.15 24.81 -7.71
C PRO A 83 -23.98 23.39 -7.17
N LEU A 84 -23.98 22.38 -8.06
CA LEU A 84 -23.78 20.98 -7.68
C LEU A 84 -22.38 20.76 -7.12
N SER A 85 -21.35 21.38 -7.71
CA SER A 85 -19.97 21.26 -7.24
C SER A 85 -19.79 21.79 -5.81
N LEU A 86 -20.42 22.94 -5.50
CA LEU A 86 -20.39 23.51 -4.15
C LEU A 86 -21.13 22.61 -3.14
N GLY A 87 -22.30 22.09 -3.54
CA GLY A 87 -23.07 21.16 -2.70
C GLY A 87 -22.29 19.88 -2.40
N LEU A 88 -21.58 19.35 -3.40
CA LEU A 88 -20.80 18.12 -3.29
C LEU A 88 -19.55 18.30 -2.42
N LEU A 89 -18.86 19.45 -2.53
CA LEU A 89 -17.76 19.80 -1.63
C LEU A 89 -18.25 19.87 -0.17
N GLY A 90 -19.44 20.45 0.06
CA GLY A 90 -20.06 20.45 1.38
C GLY A 90 -20.38 19.04 1.89
N ALA A 91 -20.97 18.18 1.03
CA ALA A 91 -21.30 16.82 1.39
C ALA A 91 -20.05 15.96 1.68
N LEU A 92 -18.99 16.10 0.87
CA LEU A 92 -17.71 15.37 1.10
C LEU A 92 -17.01 15.80 2.40
N SER A 93 -17.18 17.06 2.85
CA SER A 93 -16.61 17.53 4.10
C SER A 93 -17.22 16.85 5.35
N ILE A 94 -18.43 16.30 5.22
CA ILE A 94 -19.12 15.58 6.30
C ILE A 94 -18.68 14.11 6.38
N VAL A 95 -18.13 13.57 5.28
CA VAL A 95 -17.65 12.19 5.22
C VAL A 95 -16.37 12.05 6.06
N ARG A 96 -16.52 11.58 7.29
CA ARG A 96 -15.39 11.31 8.18
C ARG A 96 -15.01 9.82 8.09
N PHE A 97 -13.83 9.55 7.55
CA PHE A 97 -13.25 8.21 7.65
C PHE A 97 -12.86 7.93 9.10
N ARG A 98 -13.48 6.93 9.72
CA ARG A 98 -13.18 6.53 11.11
C ARG A 98 -12.05 5.52 11.21
N THR A 99 -11.73 4.84 10.12
CA THR A 99 -10.64 3.86 10.08
C THR A 99 -9.39 4.52 9.54
N PRO A 100 -8.29 4.58 10.30
CA PRO A 100 -7.02 5.07 9.79
C PRO A 100 -6.52 4.13 8.69
N ILE A 101 -6.06 4.70 7.59
CA ILE A 101 -5.33 3.96 6.56
C ILE A 101 -4.00 3.56 7.21
N LYS A 102 -3.71 2.25 7.23
CA LYS A 102 -2.59 1.71 8.00
C LYS A 102 -1.24 2.04 7.37
N GLU A 103 -1.18 2.06 6.05
CA GLU A 103 0.06 2.19 5.30
C GLU A 103 0.07 3.47 4.45
N PRO A 104 1.11 4.31 4.56
CA PRO A 104 1.22 5.55 3.77
C PRO A 104 1.18 5.32 2.26
N GLU A 105 1.69 4.19 1.80
CA GLU A 105 1.74 3.81 0.39
C GLU A 105 0.36 3.56 -0.20
N GLU A 106 -0.59 3.09 0.61
CA GLU A 106 -1.99 2.91 0.19
C GLU A 106 -2.62 4.25 -0.19
N ILE A 107 -2.29 5.32 0.56
CA ILE A 107 -2.75 6.68 0.24
C ILE A 107 -2.21 7.10 -1.12
N GLY A 108 -0.92 6.79 -1.42
CA GLY A 108 -0.31 7.06 -2.70
C GLY A 108 -1.08 6.41 -3.86
N PHE A 109 -1.43 5.14 -3.74
CA PHE A 109 -2.20 4.42 -4.76
C PHE A 109 -3.64 4.97 -4.90
N ILE A 110 -4.31 5.32 -3.80
CA ILE A 110 -5.62 6.00 -3.85
C ILE A 110 -5.49 7.31 -4.65
N MET A 111 -4.46 8.12 -4.38
CA MET A 111 -4.26 9.39 -5.10
C MET A 111 -4.00 9.17 -6.59
N VAL A 112 -3.30 8.10 -6.98
CA VAL A 112 -3.13 7.72 -8.40
C VAL A 112 -4.48 7.36 -9.03
N VAL A 113 -5.34 6.60 -8.33
CA VAL A 113 -6.70 6.30 -8.82
C VAL A 113 -7.50 7.58 -8.99
N VAL A 114 -7.46 8.50 -8.03
CA VAL A 114 -8.12 9.82 -8.12
C VAL A 114 -7.62 10.59 -9.33
N ALA A 115 -6.30 10.70 -9.51
CA ALA A 115 -5.69 11.42 -10.64
C ALA A 115 -6.09 10.83 -12.00
N THR A 116 -6.01 9.50 -12.15
CA THR A 116 -6.43 8.82 -13.39
C THR A 116 -7.92 8.99 -13.69
N SER A 117 -8.76 8.98 -12.65
CA SER A 117 -10.22 9.20 -12.78
C SER A 117 -10.54 10.61 -13.22
N ILE A 118 -9.82 11.61 -12.70
CA ILE A 118 -9.98 13.01 -13.15
C ILE A 118 -9.54 13.16 -14.60
N CYS A 119 -8.42 12.52 -15.01
CA CYS A 119 -7.99 12.52 -16.42
C CYS A 119 -9.09 11.96 -17.36
N CYS A 120 -9.74 10.87 -16.93
CA CYS A 120 -10.87 10.30 -17.67
C CYS A 120 -12.06 11.27 -17.71
N ALA A 121 -12.42 11.89 -16.58
CA ALA A 121 -13.52 12.85 -16.49
C ALA A 121 -13.35 14.07 -17.40
N VAL A 122 -12.10 14.55 -17.57
CA VAL A 122 -11.75 15.66 -18.47
C VAL A 122 -11.56 15.19 -19.93
N PHE A 123 -11.73 13.91 -20.21
CA PHE A 123 -11.56 13.33 -21.56
C PHE A 123 -10.12 13.46 -22.11
N ASN A 124 -9.13 13.58 -21.27
CA ASN A 124 -7.73 13.74 -21.68
C ASN A 124 -6.96 12.41 -21.57
N ILE A 125 -7.09 11.59 -22.61
CA ILE A 125 -6.46 10.25 -22.67
C ILE A 125 -4.93 10.34 -22.71
N LEU A 126 -4.38 11.37 -23.36
CA LEU A 126 -2.94 11.54 -23.43
C LEU A 126 -2.36 11.78 -22.03
N PHE A 127 -3.00 12.64 -21.24
CA PHE A 127 -2.57 12.92 -19.86
C PHE A 127 -2.74 11.69 -18.96
N LEU A 128 -3.82 10.92 -19.13
CA LEU A 128 -4.02 9.63 -18.47
C LEU A 128 -2.82 8.69 -18.72
N GLY A 129 -2.40 8.56 -20.00
CA GLY A 129 -1.25 7.73 -20.36
C GLY A 129 0.05 8.18 -19.70
N ILE A 130 0.29 9.50 -19.66
CA ILE A 130 1.47 10.08 -19.00
C ILE A 130 1.46 9.76 -17.50
N VAL A 131 0.32 9.96 -16.81
CA VAL A 131 0.20 9.68 -15.37
C VAL A 131 0.49 8.21 -15.07
N LEU A 132 -0.10 7.29 -15.83
CA LEU A 132 0.13 5.86 -15.66
C LEU A 132 1.59 5.46 -15.94
N LEU A 133 2.19 6.03 -16.98
CA LEU A 133 3.59 5.77 -17.34
C LEU A 133 4.56 6.26 -16.25
N VAL A 134 4.37 7.50 -15.79
CA VAL A 134 5.22 8.07 -14.71
C VAL A 134 5.04 7.28 -13.41
N THR A 135 3.80 6.90 -13.08
CA THR A 135 3.54 6.03 -11.91
C THR A 135 4.26 4.70 -12.05
N TYR A 136 4.19 4.05 -13.21
CA TYR A 136 4.88 2.78 -13.44
C TYR A 136 6.41 2.91 -13.32
N ILE A 137 7.01 3.96 -13.89
CA ILE A 137 8.44 4.24 -13.76
C ILE A 137 8.81 4.49 -12.30
N GLY A 138 8.01 5.27 -11.57
CA GLY A 138 8.21 5.54 -10.14
C GLY A 138 8.21 4.24 -9.32
N LEU A 139 7.27 3.33 -9.57
CA LEU A 139 7.19 2.03 -8.91
C LEU A 139 8.41 1.14 -9.24
N LEU A 140 8.89 1.16 -10.49
CA LEU A 140 10.11 0.44 -10.88
C LEU A 140 11.35 0.98 -10.15
N ILE A 141 11.47 2.30 -10.04
CA ILE A 141 12.57 2.94 -9.30
C ILE A 141 12.52 2.55 -7.83
N LEU A 142 11.35 2.55 -7.19
CA LEU A 142 11.17 2.13 -5.80
C LEU A 142 11.51 0.64 -5.59
N GLN A 143 11.19 -0.22 -6.55
CA GLN A 143 11.50 -1.65 -6.45
C GLN A 143 12.99 -1.96 -6.65
N ARG A 144 13.62 -1.31 -7.66
CA ARG A 144 15.04 -1.51 -8.01
C ARG A 144 15.98 -0.51 -7.36
N GLY A 145 15.46 0.52 -6.71
CA GLY A 145 16.20 1.61 -6.09
C GLY A 145 17.15 1.13 -4.99
N PRO A 146 18.13 1.99 -4.63
CA PRO A 146 19.12 1.68 -3.60
C PRO A 146 18.44 1.33 -2.27
N ARG A 147 19.12 0.53 -1.46
CA ARG A 147 18.62 0.05 -0.14
C ARG A 147 18.10 1.15 0.78
N PHE A 148 18.49 2.39 0.55
CA PHE A 148 18.01 3.58 1.27
C PHE A 148 16.51 3.86 1.07
N LEU A 149 15.95 3.55 -0.12
CA LEU A 149 14.51 3.71 -0.42
C LEU A 149 13.68 2.51 0.01
N LYS A 150 14.31 1.37 0.28
CA LYS A 150 13.64 0.21 0.86
C LYS A 150 13.52 0.44 2.36
N GLY A 151 12.34 0.85 2.83
CA GLY A 151 12.04 0.89 4.26
C GLY A 151 12.45 -0.43 4.91
N ARG A 152 12.89 -0.39 6.17
CA ARG A 152 13.21 -1.60 6.96
C ARG A 152 11.90 -2.40 7.08
N ILE A 153 11.84 -3.52 6.39
CA ILE A 153 10.76 -4.49 6.54
C ILE A 153 11.20 -5.37 7.71
N ASN A 154 10.49 -5.25 8.84
CA ASN A 154 10.62 -6.22 9.91
C ASN A 154 9.84 -7.47 9.48
N ASP A 155 10.56 -8.47 8.95
CA ASP A 155 9.94 -9.71 8.45
C ASP A 155 9.48 -10.63 9.59
N GLY A 156 9.93 -10.35 10.82
CA GLY A 156 9.51 -11.10 11.98
C GLY A 156 9.94 -10.48 13.31
N MET A 157 9.43 -11.08 14.37
CA MET A 157 9.73 -10.72 15.76
C MET A 157 10.15 -11.98 16.53
N LEU A 158 11.27 -11.91 17.20
CA LEU A 158 11.74 -12.91 18.14
C LEU A 158 11.40 -12.43 19.55
N ILE A 159 10.58 -13.19 20.24
CA ILE A 159 10.27 -12.96 21.67
C ILE A 159 11.09 -13.95 22.49
N ILE A 160 11.95 -13.42 23.34
CA ILE A 160 12.81 -14.18 24.24
C ILE A 160 12.31 -13.91 25.66
N THR A 161 11.93 -14.97 26.39
CA THR A 161 11.58 -14.89 27.80
C THR A 161 12.71 -15.50 28.63
N VAL A 162 13.25 -14.71 29.55
CA VAL A 162 14.38 -15.07 30.42
C VAL A 162 13.90 -14.92 31.85
N PRO A 163 14.18 -15.87 32.78
CA PRO A 163 13.93 -15.68 34.20
C PRO A 163 14.66 -14.45 34.73
N ALA A 164 14.04 -13.72 35.68
CA ALA A 164 14.60 -12.46 36.20
C ALA A 164 16.00 -12.63 36.81
N ASP A 165 16.23 -13.76 37.53
CA ASP A 165 17.51 -14.06 38.14
C ASP A 165 18.63 -14.26 37.10
N ASP A 166 18.30 -14.91 35.97
CA ASP A 166 19.25 -15.18 34.89
C ASP A 166 19.51 -13.96 34.01
N TYR A 167 18.53 -13.05 33.91
CA TYR A 167 18.62 -11.88 33.04
C TYR A 167 19.78 -10.96 33.43
N THR A 168 19.89 -10.60 34.70
CA THR A 168 20.96 -9.71 35.20
C THR A 168 22.37 -10.27 34.95
N ALA A 169 22.55 -11.58 35.04
CA ALA A 169 23.82 -12.23 34.81
C ALA A 169 24.17 -12.47 33.34
N LYS A 170 23.17 -12.75 32.51
CA LYS A 170 23.36 -13.28 31.15
C LYS A 170 22.88 -12.33 30.01
N ALA A 171 22.27 -11.19 30.35
CA ALA A 171 21.75 -10.21 29.37
C ALA A 171 22.82 -9.78 28.35
N GLY A 172 24.03 -9.50 28.81
CA GLY A 172 25.15 -9.11 27.94
C GLY A 172 25.48 -10.14 26.87
N ASN A 173 25.48 -11.42 27.27
CA ASN A 173 25.75 -12.53 26.35
C ASN A 173 24.63 -12.70 25.32
N ILE A 174 23.37 -12.60 25.75
CA ILE A 174 22.19 -12.67 24.87
C ILE A 174 22.23 -11.56 23.84
N PHE A 175 22.46 -10.30 24.25
CA PHE A 175 22.51 -9.17 23.32
C PHE A 175 23.69 -9.23 22.37
N ASN A 176 24.88 -9.63 22.83
CA ASN A 176 26.03 -9.78 21.96
C ASN A 176 25.80 -10.88 20.91
N TYR A 177 25.22 -12.00 21.33
CA TYR A 177 24.89 -13.09 20.44
C TYR A 177 23.85 -12.66 19.38
N LEU A 178 22.74 -12.02 19.80
CA LEU A 178 21.72 -11.53 18.89
C LEU A 178 22.29 -10.52 17.88
N LYS A 179 23.17 -9.63 18.32
CA LYS A 179 23.80 -8.63 17.46
C LYS A 179 24.77 -9.25 16.44
N GLN A 180 25.43 -10.36 16.79
CA GLN A 180 26.29 -11.12 15.87
C GLN A 180 25.47 -11.95 14.89
N SER A 181 24.44 -12.65 15.36
CA SER A 181 23.65 -13.57 14.56
C SER A 181 22.63 -12.84 13.68
N ILE A 182 22.10 -11.70 14.15
CA ILE A 182 21.09 -10.90 13.45
C ILE A 182 21.54 -9.42 13.41
N PRO A 183 22.55 -9.07 12.62
CA PRO A 183 23.16 -7.74 12.65
C PRO A 183 22.23 -6.60 12.23
N LEU A 184 21.15 -6.90 11.49
CA LEU A 184 20.14 -5.93 11.06
C LEU A 184 18.91 -5.88 11.97
N GLY A 185 18.87 -6.70 13.02
CA GLY A 185 17.78 -6.71 13.98
C GLY A 185 17.85 -5.55 14.97
N LYS A 186 16.73 -5.27 15.63
CA LYS A 186 16.58 -4.21 16.61
C LYS A 186 15.77 -4.66 17.80
N ILE A 187 16.16 -4.23 18.99
CA ILE A 187 15.34 -4.38 20.20
C ILE A 187 14.14 -3.42 20.08
N GLU A 188 12.93 -3.94 20.13
CA GLU A 188 11.71 -3.16 20.10
C GLU A 188 11.22 -2.83 21.52
N SER A 189 11.27 -3.82 22.42
CA SER A 189 10.90 -3.63 23.82
C SER A 189 11.59 -4.63 24.74
N ILE A 190 11.78 -4.23 25.99
CA ILE A 190 12.18 -5.08 27.10
C ILE A 190 11.15 -4.83 28.20
N THR A 191 10.47 -5.88 28.63
CA THR A 191 9.46 -5.81 29.69
C THR A 191 9.90 -6.71 30.83
N GLU A 192 10.11 -6.14 32.01
CA GLU A 192 10.50 -6.87 33.21
C GLU A 192 9.30 -7.05 34.11
N ASN A 193 9.04 -8.30 34.51
CA ASN A 193 8.07 -8.68 35.51
C ASN A 193 8.83 -9.31 36.69
N GLN A 194 8.12 -9.58 37.81
CA GLN A 194 8.74 -10.16 39.02
C GLN A 194 9.45 -11.50 38.74
N ASP A 195 8.90 -12.31 37.83
CA ASP A 195 9.43 -13.67 37.57
C ASP A 195 10.24 -13.77 36.29
N ASN A 196 9.95 -12.93 35.27
CA ASN A 196 10.52 -13.07 33.94
C ASN A 196 10.76 -11.73 33.27
N THR A 197 11.81 -11.66 32.44
CA THR A 197 12.06 -10.56 31.50
C THR A 197 11.75 -11.02 30.09
N VAL A 198 10.92 -10.25 29.38
CA VAL A 198 10.55 -10.51 27.99
C VAL A 198 11.25 -9.50 27.09
N ILE A 199 12.04 -9.99 26.15
CA ILE A 199 12.77 -9.20 25.16
C ILE A 199 12.09 -9.42 23.81
N SER A 200 11.62 -8.34 23.18
CA SER A 200 11.11 -8.35 21.81
C SER A 200 12.19 -7.82 20.86
N TYR A 201 12.63 -8.65 19.94
CA TYR A 201 13.69 -8.35 18.98
C TYR A 201 13.14 -8.49 17.57
N SER A 202 13.07 -7.39 16.81
CA SER A 202 12.66 -7.42 15.42
C SER A 202 13.81 -7.82 14.52
N PHE A 203 13.52 -8.60 13.48
CA PHE A 203 14.52 -9.07 12.54
C PHE A 203 13.99 -9.01 11.10
N ASN A 204 14.95 -8.91 10.18
CA ASN A 204 14.68 -9.09 8.75
C ASN A 204 14.83 -10.57 8.41
N THR A 205 14.58 -10.95 7.16
CA THR A 205 14.62 -12.32 6.64
C THR A 205 15.73 -13.16 7.28
N ILE A 206 15.34 -14.24 7.97
CA ILE A 206 16.24 -15.25 8.55
C ILE A 206 15.97 -16.56 7.81
N GLU A 207 17.03 -17.27 7.45
CA GLU A 207 16.96 -18.63 6.88
C GLU A 207 16.52 -19.63 7.96
N ASP A 208 15.76 -20.63 7.58
CA ASP A 208 15.18 -21.61 8.52
C ASP A 208 16.27 -22.36 9.33
N ASP A 209 17.43 -22.64 8.73
CA ASP A 209 18.59 -23.24 9.40
C ASP A 209 19.17 -22.34 10.51
N MET A 210 19.06 -21.03 10.34
CA MET A 210 19.56 -20.07 11.31
C MET A 210 18.66 -19.98 12.54
N ILE A 211 17.35 -20.23 12.36
CA ILE A 211 16.37 -20.26 13.46
C ILE A 211 16.73 -21.35 14.46
N LEU A 212 17.04 -22.55 13.96
CA LEU A 212 17.44 -23.68 14.80
C LEU A 212 18.73 -23.40 15.56
N LYS A 213 19.71 -22.80 14.89
CA LYS A 213 20.99 -22.42 15.53
C LYS A 213 20.78 -21.38 16.63
N ILE A 214 19.98 -20.33 16.36
CA ILE A 214 19.69 -19.30 17.37
C ILE A 214 19.00 -19.91 18.58
N LYS A 215 18.04 -20.82 18.36
CA LYS A 215 17.33 -21.49 19.45
C LYS A 215 18.27 -22.36 20.29
N GLN A 216 19.16 -23.13 19.66
CA GLN A 216 20.13 -23.99 20.35
C GLN A 216 21.12 -23.16 21.17
N GLU A 217 21.65 -22.08 20.60
CA GLU A 217 22.59 -21.21 21.30
C GLU A 217 21.95 -20.45 22.47
N LEU A 218 20.73 -19.97 22.33
CA LEU A 218 19.97 -19.34 23.42
C LEU A 218 19.76 -20.34 24.57
N LEU A 219 19.45 -21.61 24.27
CA LEU A 219 19.31 -22.67 25.25
C LEU A 219 20.64 -23.03 25.89
N SER A 220 21.78 -22.89 25.18
CA SER A 220 23.12 -23.11 25.76
C SER A 220 23.49 -22.03 26.78
N ILE A 221 23.01 -20.79 26.60
CA ILE A 221 23.20 -19.68 27.54
C ILE A 221 22.43 -19.94 28.84
N SER A 222 21.16 -20.39 28.71
CA SER A 222 20.36 -20.84 29.87
C SER A 222 19.26 -21.80 29.41
N ASN A 223 19.14 -22.95 30.09
CA ASN A 223 18.13 -23.98 29.84
C ASN A 223 16.67 -23.49 30.11
N GLN A 224 16.52 -22.36 30.78
CA GLN A 224 15.21 -21.77 31.11
C GLN A 224 14.75 -20.67 30.16
N ILE A 225 15.57 -20.37 29.14
CA ILE A 225 15.20 -19.38 28.12
C ILE A 225 14.15 -19.99 27.18
N SER A 226 13.02 -19.29 27.02
CA SER A 226 12.03 -19.59 25.99
C SER A 226 12.17 -18.61 24.84
N SER A 227 12.19 -19.12 23.60
CA SER A 227 12.30 -18.31 22.39
C SER A 227 11.17 -18.63 21.42
N ASN A 228 10.39 -17.61 21.03
CA ASN A 228 9.29 -17.72 20.10
C ASN A 228 9.55 -16.82 18.90
N PHE A 229 9.51 -17.39 17.70
CA PHE A 229 9.66 -16.68 16.44
C PHE A 229 8.28 -16.42 15.83
N PHE A 230 7.97 -15.16 15.61
CA PHE A 230 6.76 -14.73 14.91
C PHE A 230 7.19 -14.19 13.56
N PHE A 231 6.69 -14.80 12.48
CA PHE A 231 6.96 -14.35 11.12
C PHE A 231 5.77 -13.54 10.64
N ASN A 232 6.06 -12.35 10.12
CA ASN A 232 5.06 -11.51 9.47
C ASN A 232 4.93 -11.92 7.98
N ARG A 233 5.08 -13.23 7.70
CA ARG A 233 4.83 -13.80 6.37
C ARG A 233 3.33 -13.85 6.19
N ILE A 234 2.77 -12.90 5.47
CA ILE A 234 1.40 -12.97 4.97
C ILE A 234 1.38 -14.08 3.93
N GLY A 235 0.63 -15.14 4.28
CA GLY A 235 0.58 -16.46 3.71
C GLY A 235 0.73 -16.60 2.20
N ASP A 236 1.58 -17.50 1.83
CA ASP A 236 1.38 -18.41 0.70
C ASP A 236 0.25 -19.39 1.10
N ILE A 237 -0.99 -19.04 0.75
CA ILE A 237 -2.12 -19.94 0.58
C ILE A 237 -2.75 -19.63 -0.77
#